data_bf72e264cb83a735476deea898f3a46c
#
_entry.id   bf72e264cb83a735476deea898f3a46c
#
_cell.length_a   1.000
_cell.length_b   1.000
_cell.length_c   1.000
_cell.angle_alpha   90.00
_cell.angle_beta   90.00
_cell.angle_gamma   90.00
#
_symmetry.space_group_name_H-M   'P 1'
#
loop_
_entity.id
_entity.type
_entity.pdbx_description
1 polymer ?
#
loop_
_entity_poly.entity_id
_entity_poly.type
_entity_poly.pdbx_seq_one_letter_code
_entity_poly.pdbx_strand_id
1 'polypeptide(L)'
;MARTVDAAGLEQHLPLKPQWFHVLLALSEETRHGSGIVRAVLQETQGRVQLWPATLYGALDELAEQGWIEEVCDPAERPRGESEKKRFYRITLPGARILAAEARRLQALAAVALSRVGARVDTP
;
A
#
# COMPACT_ATOMS: atom_id res chain seq x y z
N MET A 1 1.24 18.71 -20.68
CA MET A 1 0.73 17.36 -20.86
C MET A 1 0.43 16.72 -19.52
N ALA A 2 -0.81 16.36 -19.32
CA ALA A 2 -1.25 15.79 -18.03
C ALA A 2 -0.46 14.53 -17.66
N ARG A 3 -0.23 13.63 -18.59
CA ARG A 3 0.51 12.40 -18.33
C ARG A 3 1.94 12.64 -17.86
N THR A 4 2.61 13.60 -18.48
CA THR A 4 3.98 13.94 -18.11
C THR A 4 4.02 14.52 -16.70
N VAL A 5 3.07 15.39 -16.38
CA VAL A 5 2.96 15.97 -15.05
C VAL A 5 2.65 14.90 -14.01
N ASP A 6 1.71 13.99 -14.33
CA ASP A 6 1.36 12.89 -13.42
C ASP A 6 2.55 11.97 -13.15
N ALA A 7 3.29 11.63 -14.21
CA ALA A 7 4.48 10.78 -14.05
C ALA A 7 5.53 11.47 -13.18
N ALA A 8 5.79 12.75 -13.42
CA ALA A 8 6.74 13.50 -12.60
C ALA A 8 6.26 13.62 -11.15
N GLY A 9 4.96 13.85 -10.96
CA GLY A 9 4.37 13.92 -9.62
C GLY A 9 4.49 12.61 -8.86
N LEU A 10 4.26 11.49 -9.55
CA LEU A 10 4.41 10.15 -8.94
C LEU A 10 5.85 9.89 -8.54
N GLU A 11 6.81 10.19 -9.42
CA GLU A 11 8.22 9.93 -9.14
C GLU A 11 8.75 10.70 -7.94
N GLN A 12 8.21 11.89 -7.66
CA GLN A 12 8.61 12.68 -6.51
C GLN A 12 8.34 11.97 -5.19
N HIS A 13 7.37 11.06 -5.16
CA HIS A 13 7.00 10.34 -3.95
C HIS A 13 7.69 9.00 -3.78
N LEU A 14 8.50 8.60 -4.78
CA LEU A 14 9.21 7.33 -4.72
C LEU A 14 10.63 7.53 -4.20
N PRO A 15 11.18 6.61 -3.41
CA PRO A 15 10.52 5.39 -2.92
C PRO A 15 9.47 5.70 -1.86
N LEU A 16 8.42 4.90 -1.81
CA LEU A 16 7.42 5.03 -0.76
C LEU A 16 7.99 4.57 0.58
N LYS A 17 7.52 5.18 1.66
CA LYS A 17 7.76 4.63 2.99
C LYS A 17 7.22 3.21 3.05
N PRO A 18 7.94 2.25 3.66
CA PRO A 18 7.48 0.86 3.70
C PRO A 18 6.06 0.71 4.25
N GLN A 19 5.70 1.41 5.32
CA GLN A 19 4.36 1.34 5.88
C GLN A 19 3.29 1.83 4.91
N TRP A 20 3.61 2.82 4.09
CA TRP A 20 2.69 3.31 3.06
C TRP A 20 2.44 2.23 2.00
N PHE A 21 3.51 1.60 1.54
CA PHE A 21 3.41 0.53 0.55
C PHE A 21 2.53 -0.60 1.05
N HIS A 22 2.75 -1.04 2.29
CA HIS A 22 1.99 -2.14 2.87
C HIS A 22 0.51 -1.80 3.06
N VAL A 23 0.20 -0.58 3.50
CA VAL A 23 -1.19 -0.16 3.67
C VAL A 23 -1.89 -0.08 2.31
N LEU A 24 -1.25 0.52 1.31
CA LEU A 24 -1.83 0.60 -0.03
C LEU A 24 -2.04 -0.80 -0.62
N LEU A 25 -1.08 -1.69 -0.43
CA LEU A 25 -1.20 -3.06 -0.92
C LEU A 25 -2.38 -3.79 -0.26
N ALA A 26 -2.53 -3.65 1.05
CA ALA A 26 -3.65 -4.25 1.78
C ALA A 26 -5.00 -3.72 1.27
N LEU A 27 -5.07 -2.43 0.97
CA LEU A 27 -6.30 -1.80 0.50
C LEU A 27 -6.56 -2.01 -1.00
N SER A 28 -5.56 -2.47 -1.76
CA SER A 28 -5.72 -2.70 -3.19
C SER A 28 -6.69 -3.86 -3.48
N GLU A 29 -6.84 -4.77 -2.54
CA GLU A 29 -7.70 -5.94 -2.70
C GLU A 29 -9.15 -5.62 -2.31
N GLU A 30 -9.33 -4.94 -1.18
CA GLU A 30 -10.67 -4.62 -0.69
C GLU A 30 -10.64 -3.50 0.34
N THR A 31 -11.81 -2.92 0.58
CA THR A 31 -12.05 -1.97 1.66
C THR A 31 -11.83 -2.66 3.01
N ARG A 32 -11.07 -2.03 3.91
CA ARG A 32 -10.75 -2.62 5.21
C ARG A 32 -10.75 -1.56 6.31
N HIS A 33 -11.00 -2.00 7.54
CA HIS A 33 -10.75 -1.20 8.74
C HIS A 33 -9.34 -1.48 9.25
N GLY A 34 -8.91 -0.72 10.26
CA GLY A 34 -7.52 -0.80 10.75
C GLY A 34 -7.05 -2.21 11.11
N SER A 35 -7.84 -2.97 11.89
CA SER A 35 -7.45 -4.34 12.25
C SER A 35 -7.36 -5.24 11.02
N GLY A 36 -8.23 -5.03 10.04
CA GLY A 36 -8.20 -5.78 8.80
C GLY A 36 -6.94 -5.49 7.98
N ILE A 37 -6.49 -4.23 7.99
CA ILE A 37 -5.24 -3.85 7.32
C ILE A 37 -4.06 -4.56 7.98
N VAL A 38 -3.99 -4.53 9.32
CA VAL A 38 -2.92 -5.20 10.06
C VAL A 38 -2.86 -6.69 9.72
N ARG A 39 -4.01 -7.36 9.72
CA ARG A 39 -4.07 -8.79 9.39
C ARG A 39 -3.64 -9.07 7.95
N ALA A 40 -4.08 -8.23 7.00
CA ALA A 40 -3.70 -8.40 5.61
C ALA A 40 -2.19 -8.27 5.43
N VAL A 41 -1.59 -7.26 6.07
CA VAL A 41 -0.14 -7.04 5.99
C VAL A 41 0.62 -8.24 6.57
N LEU A 42 0.16 -8.77 7.70
CA LEU A 42 0.77 -9.97 8.28
C LEU A 42 0.71 -11.16 7.32
N GLN A 43 -0.46 -11.39 6.70
CA GLN A 43 -0.62 -12.49 5.76
C GLN A 43 0.24 -12.32 4.51
N GLU A 44 0.24 -11.13 3.93
CA GLU A 44 0.99 -10.84 2.71
C GLU A 44 2.50 -10.94 2.90
N THR A 45 2.98 -10.70 4.13
CA THR A 45 4.41 -10.73 4.44
C THR A 45 4.82 -11.98 5.22
N GLN A 46 3.96 -12.98 5.32
CA GLN A 46 4.19 -14.20 6.10
C GLN A 46 4.60 -13.89 7.54
N GLY A 47 3.93 -12.92 8.13
CA GLY A 47 4.15 -12.50 9.51
C GLY A 47 5.36 -11.62 9.74
N ARG A 48 6.06 -11.23 8.68
CA ARG A 48 7.31 -10.45 8.82
C ARG A 48 7.09 -8.97 9.09
N VAL A 49 5.95 -8.43 8.71
CA VAL A 49 5.65 -7.01 8.93
C VAL A 49 4.43 -6.88 9.83
N GLN A 50 4.63 -6.30 11.00
CA GLN A 50 3.59 -6.00 11.97
C GLN A 50 3.42 -4.48 12.03
N LEU A 51 2.24 -3.98 11.68
CA LEU A 51 1.94 -2.57 11.83
C LEU A 51 1.34 -2.32 13.21
N TRP A 52 2.05 -1.56 14.02
CA TRP A 52 1.56 -1.16 15.34
C TRP A 52 0.61 0.02 15.22
N PRO A 53 -0.32 0.21 16.17
CA PRO A 53 -1.37 1.22 16.04
C PRO A 53 -0.89 2.62 15.68
N ALA A 54 0.15 3.11 16.34
CA ALA A 54 0.64 4.46 16.07
C ALA A 54 1.16 4.59 14.63
N THR A 55 1.90 3.58 14.16
CA THR A 55 2.42 3.57 12.79
C THR A 55 1.28 3.46 11.78
N LEU A 56 0.32 2.59 12.06
CA LEU A 56 -0.84 2.41 11.18
C LEU A 56 -1.64 3.70 11.03
N TYR A 57 -2.04 4.30 12.14
CA TYR A 57 -2.89 5.49 12.08
C TYR A 57 -2.15 6.69 11.52
N GLY A 58 -0.86 6.79 11.80
CA GLY A 58 -0.03 7.82 11.17
C GLY A 58 0.02 7.66 9.65
N ALA A 59 0.20 6.43 9.19
CA ALA A 59 0.22 6.15 7.76
C ALA A 59 -1.14 6.43 7.11
N LEU A 60 -2.24 6.05 7.77
CA LEU A 60 -3.58 6.32 7.26
C LEU A 60 -3.82 7.81 7.09
N ASP A 61 -3.44 8.60 8.08
CA ASP A 61 -3.60 10.05 8.01
C ASP A 61 -2.78 10.65 6.87
N GLU A 62 -1.52 10.23 6.74
CA GLU A 62 -0.63 10.72 5.68
C GLU A 62 -1.13 10.33 4.29
N LEU A 63 -1.57 9.08 4.13
CA LEU A 63 -2.07 8.59 2.85
C LEU A 63 -3.38 9.29 2.45
N ALA A 64 -4.25 9.55 3.42
CA ALA A 64 -5.48 10.29 3.17
C ALA A 64 -5.19 11.73 2.74
N GLU A 65 -4.20 12.36 3.37
CA GLU A 65 -3.74 13.71 3.00
C GLU A 65 -3.25 13.75 1.56
N GLN A 66 -2.57 12.71 1.12
CA GLN A 66 -2.09 12.61 -0.26
C GLN A 66 -3.22 12.34 -1.25
N GLY A 67 -4.39 11.96 -0.78
CA GLY A 67 -5.48 11.58 -1.66
C GLY A 67 -5.35 10.17 -2.22
N TRP A 68 -4.48 9.33 -1.65
CA TRP A 68 -4.24 7.96 -2.13
C TRP A 68 -5.15 6.93 -1.51
N ILE A 69 -5.74 7.27 -0.37
CA ILE A 69 -6.82 6.51 0.24
C ILE A 69 -7.91 7.47 0.67
N GLU A 70 -9.09 6.93 0.92
CA GLU A 70 -10.19 7.73 1.47
C GLU A 70 -10.99 6.89 2.45
N GLU A 71 -11.60 7.56 3.41
CA GLU A 71 -12.49 6.92 4.35
C GLU A 71 -13.83 6.65 3.69
N VAL A 72 -14.37 5.45 3.92
CA VAL A 72 -15.68 5.05 3.40
C VAL A 72 -16.74 5.47 4.42
N CYS A 73 -17.47 6.54 4.10
CA CYS A 73 -18.47 7.09 5.02
C CYS A 73 -19.87 6.55 4.76
N ASP A 74 -20.16 6.09 3.55
CA ASP A 74 -21.48 5.56 3.19
C ASP A 74 -21.67 4.16 3.78
N PRO A 75 -22.65 3.95 4.67
CA PRO A 75 -22.90 2.63 5.24
C PRO A 75 -23.15 1.55 4.20
N ALA A 76 -23.73 1.88 3.05
CA ALA A 76 -24.00 0.93 1.99
C ALA A 76 -22.73 0.38 1.34
N GLU A 77 -21.61 1.11 1.43
CA GLU A 77 -20.33 0.70 0.85
C GLU A 77 -19.44 -0.02 1.85
N ARG A 78 -19.87 -0.12 3.11
CA ARG A 78 -19.08 -0.76 4.16
C ARG A 78 -19.35 -2.25 4.20
N PRO A 79 -18.33 -3.08 4.57
CA PRO A 79 -18.53 -4.52 4.69
C PRO A 79 -19.64 -4.84 5.70
N ARG A 80 -20.45 -5.84 5.36
CA ARG A 80 -21.57 -6.25 6.22
C ARG A 80 -21.08 -6.92 7.49
N GLY A 81 -21.83 -6.75 8.57
CA GLY A 81 -21.56 -7.40 9.84
C GLY A 81 -20.52 -6.68 10.67
N GLU A 82 -19.98 -5.58 10.18
CA GLU A 82 -18.98 -4.82 10.92
C GLU A 82 -19.63 -3.72 11.75
N SER A 83 -18.96 -3.35 12.86
CA SER A 83 -19.43 -2.31 13.76
C SER A 83 -19.51 -0.96 13.04
N GLU A 84 -20.57 -0.20 13.29
CA GLU A 84 -20.72 1.14 12.76
C GLU A 84 -19.66 2.10 13.28
N LYS A 85 -19.03 1.77 14.41
CA LYS A 85 -17.97 2.59 15.00
C LYS A 85 -16.63 2.42 14.32
N LYS A 86 -16.43 1.34 13.54
CA LYS A 86 -15.18 1.11 12.83
C LYS A 86 -15.07 2.04 11.64
N ARG A 87 -13.87 2.57 11.44
CA ARG A 87 -13.56 3.39 10.29
C ARG A 87 -12.99 2.51 9.19
N PHE A 88 -13.57 2.60 8.01
CA PHE A 88 -13.15 1.83 6.84
C PHE A 88 -12.48 2.73 5.83
N TYR A 89 -11.49 2.18 5.14
CA TYR A 89 -10.70 2.90 4.15
C TYR A 89 -10.64 2.11 2.85
N ARG A 90 -10.52 2.83 1.76
CA ARG A 90 -10.31 2.22 0.45
C ARG A 90 -9.24 2.98 -0.32
N ILE A 91 -8.59 2.29 -1.25
CA ILE A 91 -7.62 2.91 -2.13
C ILE A 91 -8.34 3.75 -3.18
N THR A 92 -7.75 4.89 -3.55
CA THR A 92 -8.27 5.72 -4.64
C THR A 92 -7.53 5.37 -5.93
N LEU A 93 -8.00 5.91 -7.06
CA LEU A 93 -7.28 5.72 -8.32
C LEU A 93 -5.86 6.29 -8.27
N PRO A 94 -5.64 7.53 -7.75
CA PRO A 94 -4.26 7.99 -7.54
C PRO A 94 -3.45 7.07 -6.64
N GLY A 95 -4.06 6.50 -5.60
CA GLY A 95 -3.39 5.53 -4.72
C GLY A 95 -2.98 4.26 -5.46
N ALA A 96 -3.86 3.75 -6.32
CA ALA A 96 -3.52 2.59 -7.14
C ALA A 96 -2.36 2.89 -8.10
N ARG A 97 -2.34 4.09 -8.65
CA ARG A 97 -1.27 4.51 -9.56
C ARG A 97 0.08 4.60 -8.86
N ILE A 98 0.14 5.19 -7.67
CA ILE A 98 1.41 5.30 -6.94
C ILE A 98 1.87 3.92 -6.44
N LEU A 99 0.95 3.06 -6.05
CA LEU A 99 1.29 1.69 -5.66
C LEU A 99 1.89 0.94 -6.86
N ALA A 100 1.28 1.05 -8.04
CA ALA A 100 1.80 0.40 -9.24
C ALA A 100 3.19 0.93 -9.62
N ALA A 101 3.39 2.26 -9.50
CA ALA A 101 4.69 2.86 -9.80
C ALA A 101 5.78 2.32 -8.89
N GLU A 102 5.50 2.22 -7.58
CA GLU A 102 6.44 1.66 -6.62
C GLU A 102 6.70 0.18 -6.88
N ALA A 103 5.65 -0.58 -7.18
CA ALA A 103 5.80 -2.00 -7.48
C ALA A 103 6.73 -2.22 -8.69
N ARG A 104 6.57 -1.40 -9.73
CA ARG A 104 7.43 -1.49 -10.92
C ARG A 104 8.87 -1.12 -10.60
N ARG A 105 9.08 -0.11 -9.76
CA ARG A 105 10.41 0.29 -9.32
C ARG A 105 11.10 -0.86 -8.55
N LEU A 106 10.37 -1.46 -7.61
CA LEU A 106 10.87 -2.58 -6.82
C LEU A 106 11.15 -3.81 -7.70
N GLN A 107 10.27 -4.08 -8.66
CA GLN A 107 10.46 -5.20 -9.58
C GLN A 107 11.73 -5.03 -10.40
N ALA A 108 11.98 -3.82 -10.90
CA ALA A 108 13.18 -3.53 -11.68
C ALA A 108 14.44 -3.72 -10.84
N LEU A 109 14.43 -3.23 -9.60
CA LEU A 109 15.59 -3.39 -8.71
C LEU A 109 15.80 -4.85 -8.32
N ALA A 110 14.73 -5.59 -8.07
CA ALA A 110 14.80 -7.00 -7.76
C ALA A 110 15.45 -7.77 -8.93
N ALA A 111 15.06 -7.45 -10.16
CA ALA A 111 15.64 -8.07 -11.35
C ALA A 111 17.14 -7.79 -11.45
N VAL A 112 17.57 -6.56 -11.17
CA VAL A 112 18.99 -6.20 -11.17
C VAL A 112 19.75 -7.02 -10.12
N ALA A 113 19.22 -7.09 -8.90
CA ALA A 113 19.88 -7.82 -7.83
C ALA A 113 20.03 -9.31 -8.19
N LEU A 114 18.94 -9.91 -8.70
CA LEU A 114 18.97 -11.32 -9.08
C LEU A 114 19.94 -11.59 -10.24
N SER A 115 20.02 -10.68 -11.20
CA SER A 115 20.94 -10.84 -12.31
C SER A 115 22.40 -10.78 -11.85
N ARG A 116 22.68 -10.02 -10.79
CA ARG A 116 24.05 -9.87 -10.28
C ARG A 116 24.50 -11.01 -9.38
N VAL A 117 23.62 -11.49 -8.51
CA VAL A 117 24.02 -12.45 -7.48
C VAL A 117 23.18 -13.73 -7.44
N GLY A 118 22.07 -13.80 -8.16
CA GLY A 118 21.14 -14.93 -8.07
C GLY A 118 21.81 -16.27 -8.38
N ALA A 119 22.52 -16.35 -9.49
CA ALA A 119 23.19 -17.58 -9.90
C ALA A 119 24.27 -18.01 -8.90
N ARG A 120 24.94 -17.04 -8.27
CA ARG A 120 26.02 -17.35 -7.33
C ARG A 120 25.52 -17.95 -6.02
N VAL A 121 24.34 -17.51 -5.56
CA VAL A 121 23.82 -17.97 -4.27
C VAL A 121 22.87 -19.15 -4.41
N ASP A 122 22.32 -19.38 -5.61
CA ASP A 122 21.43 -20.51 -5.89
C ASP A 122 22.21 -21.76 -6.29
N THR A 123 23.52 -21.65 -6.55
CA THR A 123 24.37 -22.78 -6.83
C THR A 123 24.80 -23.46 -5.53
N PRO A 124 24.63 -24.79 -5.40
CA PRO A 124 25.03 -25.53 -4.20
C PRO A 124 26.53 -25.46 -3.93
#